data_76e3cc4df10d93ba90390f33231d0fef
#
_entry.id   76e3cc4df10d93ba90390f33231d0fef
#
_cell.length_a   1.000
_cell.length_b   1.000
_cell.length_c   1.000
_cell.angle_alpha   90.00
_cell.angle_beta   90.00
_cell.angle_gamma   90.00
#
_symmetry.space_group_name_H-M   'P 1'
#
loop_
_entity.id
_entity.type
_entity.pdbx_description
1 polymer ?
#
loop_
_entity_poly.entity_id
_entity_poly.type
_entity_poly.pdbx_seq_one_letter_code
_entity_poly.pdbx_strand_id
1 'polypeptide(L)'
;MTTVMMRTSAGDITIELFDDKAPKTVENFLKLVDKKFYNGLHFHRVIKDFMLQGGCPNSKDPNNPKAGTGGPGYQINCEFHPELKHNRPGLLSMANAGPNTGGSQFFLTTVPTPWLDGAHAIFGEVTKGMQTVQKIENCKTGHMDRPNKPQKIISVVRI
;
A
#
# COMPACT_ATOMS: atom_id res chain seq x y z
N MET A 1 -3.48 15.37 -11.09
CA MET A 1 -3.16 14.22 -10.24
C MET A 1 -3.28 12.93 -11.03
N THR A 2 -2.38 11.98 -10.78
CA THR A 2 -2.42 10.69 -11.47
C THR A 2 -3.35 9.74 -10.75
N THR A 3 -4.13 8.98 -11.49
CA THR A 3 -5.04 7.98 -10.97
C THR A 3 -4.58 6.58 -11.40
N VAL A 4 -4.63 5.62 -10.50
CA VAL A 4 -4.32 4.23 -10.80
C VAL A 4 -5.50 3.34 -10.43
N MET A 5 -5.62 2.23 -11.15
CA MET A 5 -6.56 1.15 -10.86
C MET A 5 -5.77 -0.03 -10.31
N MET A 6 -6.07 -0.42 -9.08
CA MET A 6 -5.53 -1.62 -8.46
C MET A 6 -6.61 -2.70 -8.53
N ARG A 7 -6.37 -3.71 -9.36
CA ARG A 7 -7.25 -4.87 -9.45
C ARG A 7 -6.79 -5.91 -8.46
N THR A 8 -7.71 -6.38 -7.63
CA THR A 8 -7.42 -7.40 -6.61
C THR A 8 -8.35 -8.58 -6.76
N SER A 9 -8.02 -9.68 -6.12
CA SER A 9 -8.88 -10.86 -6.07
C SER A 9 -10.22 -10.59 -5.35
N ALA A 10 -10.33 -9.51 -4.61
CA ALA A 10 -11.57 -9.11 -3.91
C ALA A 10 -12.36 -8.03 -4.66
N GLY A 11 -11.82 -7.44 -5.71
CA GLY A 11 -12.43 -6.38 -6.50
C GLY A 11 -11.44 -5.27 -6.85
N ASP A 12 -11.94 -4.18 -7.42
CA ASP A 12 -11.13 -3.08 -7.91
C ASP A 12 -11.07 -1.93 -6.90
N ILE A 13 -9.91 -1.28 -6.84
CA ILE A 13 -9.67 -0.10 -5.99
C ILE A 13 -9.10 0.99 -6.89
N THR A 14 -9.76 2.14 -6.96
CA THR A 14 -9.27 3.31 -7.66
C THR A 14 -8.61 4.26 -6.69
N ILE A 15 -7.38 4.67 -7.00
CA ILE A 15 -6.56 5.49 -6.11
C ILE A 15 -6.08 6.72 -6.87
N GLU A 16 -6.30 7.90 -6.28
CA GLU A 16 -5.76 9.16 -6.76
C GLU A 16 -4.46 9.44 -6.02
N LEU A 17 -3.38 9.72 -6.78
CA LEU A 17 -2.07 9.98 -6.22
C LEU A 17 -1.84 11.48 -6.06
N PHE A 18 -1.14 11.86 -4.99
CA PHE A 18 -0.88 13.27 -4.66
C PHE A 18 0.43 13.75 -5.29
N ASP A 19 0.44 13.90 -6.63
CA ASP A 19 1.61 14.29 -7.41
C ASP A 19 2.20 15.62 -6.96
N ASP A 20 1.35 16.55 -6.48
CA ASP A 20 1.76 17.89 -6.08
C ASP A 20 2.37 17.93 -4.68
N LYS A 21 1.87 17.12 -3.76
CA LYS A 21 2.29 17.14 -2.34
C LYS A 21 3.33 16.10 -2.00
N ALA A 22 3.41 15.02 -2.77
CA ALA A 22 4.40 13.95 -2.58
C ALA A 22 4.99 13.52 -3.92
N PRO A 23 5.60 14.44 -4.69
CA PRO A 23 6.01 14.17 -6.08
C PRO A 23 7.04 13.04 -6.20
N LYS A 24 8.00 12.95 -5.30
CA LYS A 24 9.06 11.94 -5.38
C LYS A 24 8.53 10.55 -5.01
N THR A 25 7.67 10.47 -4.01
CA THR A 25 7.03 9.22 -3.58
C THR A 25 6.11 8.70 -4.67
N VAL A 26 5.32 9.59 -5.28
CA VAL A 26 4.43 9.24 -6.40
C VAL A 26 5.24 8.79 -7.61
N GLU A 27 6.31 9.50 -7.97
CA GLU A 27 7.19 9.13 -9.08
C GLU A 27 7.75 7.72 -8.89
N ASN A 28 8.24 7.40 -7.70
CA ASN A 28 8.74 6.07 -7.36
C ASN A 28 7.66 5.00 -7.53
N PHE A 29 6.49 5.25 -6.98
CA PHE A 29 5.36 4.32 -7.07
C PHE A 29 4.95 4.07 -8.53
N LEU A 30 4.82 5.13 -9.32
CA LEU A 30 4.44 5.03 -10.73
C LEU A 30 5.50 4.32 -11.57
N LYS A 31 6.77 4.52 -11.27
CA LYS A 31 7.87 3.79 -11.90
C LYS A 31 7.71 2.28 -11.70
N LEU A 32 7.36 1.87 -10.48
CA LEU A 32 7.11 0.46 -10.15
C LEU A 32 5.83 -0.06 -10.81
N VAL A 33 4.79 0.78 -10.84
CA VAL A 33 3.53 0.45 -11.55
C VAL A 33 3.80 0.19 -13.04
N ASP A 34 4.56 1.06 -13.69
CA ASP A 34 4.88 0.95 -15.12
C ASP A 34 5.72 -0.29 -15.42
N LYS A 35 6.53 -0.73 -14.48
CA LYS A 35 7.32 -1.97 -14.59
C LYS A 35 6.53 -3.23 -14.25
N LYS A 36 5.25 -3.09 -13.90
CA LYS A 36 4.39 -4.19 -13.45
C LYS A 36 4.92 -4.89 -12.20
N PHE A 37 5.66 -4.15 -11.39
CA PHE A 37 6.30 -4.68 -10.17
C PHE A 37 5.29 -5.28 -9.20
N TYR A 38 4.13 -4.65 -9.06
CA TYR A 38 3.10 -5.05 -8.10
C TYR A 38 2.21 -6.20 -8.61
N ASN A 39 2.26 -6.54 -9.90
CA ASN A 39 1.41 -7.57 -10.46
C ASN A 39 1.75 -8.93 -9.86
N GLY A 40 0.76 -9.59 -9.29
CA GLY A 40 0.92 -10.93 -8.70
C GLY A 40 1.39 -10.92 -7.25
N LEU A 41 1.64 -9.76 -6.65
CA LEU A 41 1.98 -9.68 -5.23
C LEU A 41 0.72 -9.82 -4.36
N HIS A 42 0.92 -10.03 -3.06
CA HIS A 42 -0.20 -10.20 -2.12
C HIS A 42 -0.12 -9.19 -1.00
N PHE A 43 -1.29 -8.88 -0.41
CA PHE A 43 -1.32 -8.19 0.86
C PHE A 43 -0.86 -9.20 1.93
N HIS A 44 0.35 -9.03 2.40
CA HIS A 44 0.98 -9.98 3.33
C HIS A 44 0.69 -9.67 4.80
N ARG A 45 0.11 -8.49 5.08
CA ARG A 45 -0.21 -8.08 6.44
C ARG A 45 -1.52 -7.29 6.42
N VAL A 46 -2.52 -7.82 7.10
CA VAL A 46 -3.84 -7.20 7.20
C VAL A 46 -4.24 -7.17 8.67
N ILE A 47 -4.50 -5.99 9.19
CA ILE A 47 -4.95 -5.80 10.57
C ILE A 47 -6.26 -5.03 10.54
N LYS A 48 -7.33 -5.68 11.00
CA LYS A 48 -8.65 -5.07 11.10
C LYS A 48 -8.59 -3.84 11.99
N ASP A 49 -9.32 -2.79 11.61
CA ASP A 49 -9.33 -1.49 12.28
C ASP A 49 -7.95 -0.83 12.32
N PHE A 50 -7.16 -1.08 11.28
CA PHE A 50 -5.85 -0.47 11.10
C PHE A 50 -5.52 -0.27 9.61
N MET A 51 -5.04 -1.31 8.91
CA MET A 51 -4.56 -1.14 7.52
C MET A 51 -4.39 -2.47 6.78
N LEU A 52 -4.22 -2.37 5.45
CA LEU A 52 -3.78 -3.45 4.57
C LEU A 52 -2.39 -3.09 4.06
N GLN A 53 -1.42 -3.99 4.19
CA GLN A 53 -0.05 -3.75 3.72
C GLN A 53 0.33 -4.73 2.62
N GLY A 54 0.92 -4.21 1.55
CA GLY A 54 1.37 -4.99 0.41
C GLY A 54 2.57 -4.35 -0.27
N GLY A 55 2.93 -4.88 -1.45
CA GLY A 55 4.02 -4.32 -2.26
C GLY A 55 5.39 -4.95 -2.00
N CYS A 56 5.47 -5.98 -1.17
CA CYS A 56 6.71 -6.72 -0.97
C CYS A 56 6.91 -7.75 -2.10
N PRO A 57 8.05 -7.73 -2.81
CA PRO A 57 8.28 -8.69 -3.89
C PRO A 57 8.33 -10.15 -3.41
N ASN A 58 8.66 -10.38 -2.15
CA ASN A 58 8.65 -11.73 -1.58
C ASN A 58 7.21 -12.25 -1.36
N SER A 59 6.19 -11.41 -1.48
CA SER A 59 4.79 -11.81 -1.34
C SER A 59 4.19 -12.35 -2.64
N LYS A 60 4.98 -12.56 -3.67
CA LYS A 60 4.52 -13.21 -4.90
C LYS A 60 4.03 -14.63 -4.60
N ASP A 61 4.72 -15.33 -3.72
CA ASP A 61 4.24 -16.53 -3.07
C ASP A 61 3.62 -16.10 -1.73
N PRO A 62 2.29 -16.25 -1.53
CA PRO A 62 1.63 -15.81 -0.30
C PRO A 62 2.10 -16.55 0.95
N ASN A 63 2.73 -17.70 0.79
CA ASN A 63 3.25 -18.53 1.88
C ASN A 63 4.74 -18.32 2.15
N ASN A 64 5.39 -17.40 1.42
CA ASN A 64 6.81 -17.13 1.61
C ASN A 64 7.04 -16.50 3.01
N PRO A 65 7.84 -17.14 3.88
CA PRO A 65 8.09 -16.60 5.22
C PRO A 65 8.83 -15.26 5.21
N LYS A 66 9.46 -14.90 4.10
CA LYS A 66 10.16 -13.62 3.92
C LYS A 66 9.24 -12.51 3.41
N ALA A 67 7.95 -12.77 3.18
CA ALA A 67 7.02 -11.72 2.79
C ALA A 67 7.00 -10.63 3.86
N GLY A 68 7.11 -9.38 3.44
CA GLY A 68 7.24 -8.22 4.34
C GLY A 68 8.66 -7.74 4.52
N THR A 69 9.67 -8.49 4.07
CA THR A 69 11.09 -8.12 4.25
C THR A 69 11.76 -7.58 2.99
N GLY A 70 11.09 -7.62 1.85
CA GLY A 70 11.68 -7.25 0.57
C GLY A 70 11.31 -5.84 0.11
N GLY A 71 12.04 -5.37 -0.90
CA GLY A 71 11.84 -4.09 -1.52
C GLY A 71 12.35 -4.07 -2.96
N PRO A 72 12.39 -2.91 -3.60
CA PRO A 72 12.72 -2.81 -5.04
C PRO A 72 14.23 -2.81 -5.30
N GLY A 73 15.07 -2.97 -4.28
CA GLY A 73 16.52 -2.95 -4.41
C GLY A 73 17.14 -1.57 -4.13
N TYR A 74 16.35 -0.62 -3.67
CA TYR A 74 16.78 0.72 -3.28
C TYR A 74 15.83 1.27 -2.21
N GLN A 75 16.18 2.42 -1.64
CA GLN A 75 15.35 3.12 -0.65
C GLN A 75 15.11 4.55 -1.11
N ILE A 76 13.99 5.13 -0.69
CA ILE A 76 13.65 6.53 -0.93
C ILE A 76 13.52 7.28 0.40
N ASN A 77 13.78 8.58 0.34
CA ASN A 77 13.63 9.45 1.50
C ASN A 77 12.17 9.66 1.86
N CYS A 78 11.89 9.87 3.13
CA CYS A 78 10.58 10.30 3.58
C CYS A 78 10.23 11.65 2.97
N GLU A 79 8.97 11.80 2.58
CA GLU A 79 8.47 13.03 1.96
C GLU A 79 7.17 13.40 2.66
N PHE A 80 7.27 14.20 3.72
CA PHE A 80 6.12 14.61 4.50
C PHE A 80 5.61 15.96 4.03
N HIS A 81 4.30 16.09 3.92
CA HIS A 81 3.64 17.35 3.63
C HIS A 81 2.76 17.73 4.83
N PRO A 82 2.81 19.01 5.30
CA PRO A 82 2.08 19.41 6.51
C PRO A 82 0.56 19.29 6.40
N GLU A 83 0.03 19.30 5.17
CA GLU A 83 -1.40 19.11 4.93
C GLU A 83 -1.84 17.65 4.87
N LEU A 84 -0.89 16.70 4.81
CA LEU A 84 -1.20 15.27 4.71
C LEU A 84 -1.08 14.63 6.08
N LYS A 85 -2.22 14.25 6.65
CA LYS A 85 -2.33 13.59 7.96
C LYS A 85 -3.08 12.28 7.82
N HIS A 86 -2.74 11.30 8.64
CA HIS A 86 -3.44 10.01 8.69
C HIS A 86 -4.75 10.17 9.48
N ASN A 87 -5.67 10.96 8.96
CA ASN A 87 -6.87 11.40 9.68
C ASN A 87 -8.17 10.76 9.17
N ARG A 88 -8.08 9.80 8.27
CA ARG A 88 -9.26 9.15 7.68
C ARG A 88 -8.89 7.79 7.08
N PRO A 89 -9.89 6.92 6.83
CA PRO A 89 -9.65 5.69 6.08
C PRO A 89 -9.39 5.97 4.60
N GLY A 90 -8.79 5.01 3.91
CA GLY A 90 -8.56 5.06 2.46
C GLY A 90 -7.32 5.82 2.04
N LEU A 91 -6.41 6.14 2.95
CA LEU A 91 -5.14 6.78 2.60
C LEU A 91 -4.11 5.75 2.18
N LEU A 92 -3.37 6.07 1.10
CA LEU A 92 -2.23 5.31 0.65
C LEU A 92 -0.97 5.94 1.22
N SER A 93 -0.21 5.16 1.98
CA SER A 93 0.96 5.64 2.71
C SER A 93 2.11 4.65 2.54
N MET A 94 3.34 5.16 2.59
CA MET A 94 4.54 4.36 2.36
C MET A 94 4.95 3.62 3.64
N ALA A 95 5.02 2.30 3.55
CA ALA A 95 5.59 1.48 4.63
C ALA A 95 7.11 1.67 4.66
N ASN A 96 7.70 1.55 5.85
CA ASN A 96 9.14 1.65 6.03
C ASN A 96 9.61 0.90 7.28
N ALA A 97 10.92 0.78 7.42
CA ALA A 97 11.58 0.17 8.59
C ALA A 97 12.35 1.23 9.40
N GLY A 98 11.89 2.46 9.35
CA GLY A 98 12.51 3.62 9.99
C GLY A 98 12.69 4.76 8.99
N PRO A 99 13.29 5.89 9.41
CA PRO A 99 13.45 7.05 8.53
C PRO A 99 14.19 6.71 7.23
N ASN A 100 13.66 7.20 6.11
CA ASN A 100 14.31 7.11 4.78
C ASN A 100 14.60 5.67 4.32
N THR A 101 13.71 4.73 4.66
CA THR A 101 13.82 3.32 4.26
C THR A 101 12.64 2.84 3.40
N GLY A 102 11.81 3.75 2.91
CA GLY A 102 10.73 3.42 2.00
C GLY A 102 11.25 2.82 0.70
N GLY A 103 10.43 2.00 0.04
CA GLY A 103 10.78 1.35 -1.21
C GLY A 103 9.56 1.03 -2.03
N SER A 104 9.09 -0.21 -1.97
CA SER A 104 7.90 -0.65 -2.71
C SER A 104 6.69 -0.94 -1.84
N GLN A 105 6.89 -1.25 -0.56
CA GLN A 105 5.78 -1.60 0.32
C GLN A 105 4.96 -0.37 0.68
N PHE A 106 3.65 -0.54 0.67
CA PHE A 106 2.69 0.50 1.01
C PHE A 106 1.59 -0.08 1.87
N PHE A 107 0.80 0.79 2.47
CA PHE A 107 -0.42 0.36 3.15
C PHE A 107 -1.59 1.27 2.83
N LEU A 108 -2.79 0.71 2.92
CA LEU A 108 -4.05 1.44 2.81
C LEU A 108 -4.71 1.44 4.18
N THR A 109 -5.02 2.63 4.70
CA THR A 109 -5.65 2.74 6.01
C THR A 109 -7.12 2.39 5.94
N THR A 110 -7.64 1.80 7.02
CA THR A 110 -9.07 1.48 7.15
C THR A 110 -9.74 2.31 8.23
N VAL A 111 -8.95 3.03 9.03
CA VAL A 111 -9.38 3.95 10.08
C VAL A 111 -8.40 5.11 10.14
N PRO A 112 -8.71 6.22 10.86
CA PRO A 112 -7.69 7.22 11.17
C PRO A 112 -6.54 6.61 11.98
N THR A 113 -5.30 6.93 11.58
CA THR A 113 -4.09 6.40 12.23
C THR A 113 -3.11 7.53 12.56
N PRO A 114 -3.51 8.49 13.43
CA PRO A 114 -2.74 9.72 13.66
C PRO A 114 -1.34 9.50 14.24
N TRP A 115 -1.10 8.36 14.89
CA TRP A 115 0.23 8.01 15.41
C TRP A 115 1.27 7.76 14.31
N LEU A 116 0.84 7.62 13.04
CA LEU A 116 1.73 7.42 11.90
C LEU A 116 2.20 8.72 11.28
N ASP A 117 1.62 9.86 11.68
CA ASP A 117 2.03 11.17 11.17
C ASP A 117 3.49 11.44 11.51
N GLY A 118 4.24 11.94 10.52
CA GLY A 118 5.66 12.21 10.69
C GLY A 118 6.57 10.98 10.61
N ALA A 119 6.00 9.79 10.45
CA ALA A 119 6.76 8.53 10.33
C ALA A 119 6.56 7.85 8.98
N HIS A 120 5.42 8.04 8.34
CA HIS A 120 5.07 7.45 7.06
C HIS A 120 4.57 8.52 6.10
N ALA A 121 5.03 8.45 4.85
CA ALA A 121 4.70 9.43 3.82
C ALA A 121 3.39 9.05 3.12
N ILE A 122 2.37 9.89 3.26
CA ILE A 122 1.10 9.73 2.55
C ILE A 122 1.28 10.22 1.13
N PHE A 123 0.81 9.45 0.14
CA PHE A 123 0.97 9.85 -1.26
C PHE A 123 -0.24 9.57 -2.15
N GLY A 124 -1.37 9.18 -1.58
CA GLY A 124 -2.60 8.98 -2.34
C GLY A 124 -3.81 8.67 -1.47
N GLU A 125 -4.96 8.55 -2.12
CA GLU A 125 -6.19 8.16 -1.44
C GLU A 125 -7.11 7.36 -2.35
N VAL A 126 -7.89 6.47 -1.75
CA VAL A 126 -8.91 5.68 -2.46
C VAL A 126 -10.08 6.61 -2.80
N THR A 127 -10.44 6.66 -4.08
CA THR A 127 -11.59 7.43 -4.56
C THR A 127 -12.78 6.55 -4.89
N LYS A 128 -12.53 5.28 -5.24
CA LYS A 128 -13.58 4.27 -5.48
C LYS A 128 -13.06 2.91 -4.99
N GLY A 129 -13.98 2.08 -4.48
CA GLY A 129 -13.64 0.72 -4.09
C GLY A 129 -13.30 0.56 -2.62
N MET A 130 -13.72 1.46 -1.72
CA MET A 130 -13.54 1.26 -0.28
C MET A 130 -14.20 -0.04 0.20
N GLN A 131 -15.30 -0.47 -0.42
CA GLN A 131 -15.92 -1.74 -0.10
C GLN A 131 -14.99 -2.92 -0.40
N THR A 132 -14.13 -2.82 -1.43
CA THR A 132 -13.10 -3.82 -1.71
C THR A 132 -12.04 -3.82 -0.60
N VAL A 133 -11.59 -2.63 -0.18
CA VAL A 133 -10.64 -2.49 0.92
C VAL A 133 -11.21 -3.12 2.19
N GLN A 134 -12.49 -2.86 2.49
CA GLN A 134 -13.16 -3.42 3.67
C GLN A 134 -13.30 -4.94 3.59
N LYS A 135 -13.54 -5.48 2.41
CA LYS A 135 -13.57 -6.94 2.20
C LYS A 135 -12.23 -7.58 2.57
N ILE A 136 -11.14 -6.98 2.12
CA ILE A 136 -9.80 -7.48 2.43
C ILE A 136 -9.52 -7.32 3.93
N GLU A 137 -9.88 -6.17 4.49
CA GLU A 137 -9.73 -5.89 5.92
C GLU A 137 -10.39 -6.95 6.80
N ASN A 138 -11.54 -7.44 6.38
CA ASN A 138 -12.33 -8.40 7.15
C ASN A 138 -11.96 -9.87 6.89
N CYS A 139 -10.95 -10.13 6.07
CA CYS A 139 -10.49 -11.50 5.85
C CYS A 139 -9.90 -12.08 7.14
N LYS A 140 -9.98 -13.39 7.28
CA LYS A 140 -9.37 -14.07 8.42
C LYS A 140 -7.86 -14.09 8.26
N THR A 141 -7.15 -13.79 9.33
CA THR A 141 -5.70 -13.77 9.37
C THR A 141 -5.17 -14.74 10.42
N GLY A 142 -3.92 -15.13 10.26
CA GLY A 142 -3.23 -16.02 11.18
C GLY A 142 -1.93 -15.41 11.68
N HIS A 143 -0.90 -16.23 11.80
CA HIS A 143 0.41 -15.82 12.29
C HIS A 143 0.95 -14.62 11.50
N MET A 144 1.48 -13.62 12.18
CA MET A 144 2.04 -12.38 11.61
C MET A 144 1.01 -11.56 10.80
N ASP A 145 -0.27 -11.68 11.14
CA ASP A 145 -1.37 -10.98 10.46
C ASP A 145 -1.47 -11.31 8.97
N ARG A 146 -1.04 -12.48 8.58
CA ARG A 146 -1.16 -12.94 7.20
C ARG A 146 -2.57 -13.44 6.91
N PRO A 147 -3.16 -13.03 5.78
CA PRO A 147 -4.46 -13.58 5.37
C PRO A 147 -4.40 -15.10 5.22
N ASN A 148 -5.41 -15.79 5.77
CA ASN A 148 -5.54 -17.24 5.62
C ASN A 148 -5.82 -17.62 4.17
N LYS A 149 -6.64 -16.82 3.48
CA LYS A 149 -6.86 -16.92 2.04
C LYS A 149 -6.04 -15.83 1.36
N PRO A 150 -5.24 -16.15 0.35
CA PRO A 150 -4.42 -15.13 -0.33
C PRO A 150 -5.25 -13.96 -0.83
N GLN A 151 -4.79 -12.75 -0.54
CA GLN A 151 -5.38 -11.49 -1.03
C GLN A 151 -4.43 -10.93 -2.08
N LYS A 152 -4.72 -11.22 -3.34
CA LYS A 152 -3.80 -10.96 -4.45
C LYS A 152 -4.04 -9.61 -5.10
N ILE A 153 -2.95 -8.92 -5.42
CA ILE A 153 -2.94 -7.77 -6.32
C ILE A 153 -2.73 -8.32 -7.73
N ILE A 154 -3.78 -8.29 -8.55
CA ILE A 154 -3.70 -8.82 -9.91
C ILE A 154 -2.88 -7.88 -10.78
N SER A 155 -3.19 -6.59 -10.72
CA SER A 155 -2.46 -5.57 -11.47
C SER A 155 -2.68 -4.19 -10.87
N VAL A 156 -1.72 -3.28 -11.12
CA VAL A 156 -1.87 -1.86 -10.85
C VAL A 156 -1.51 -1.13 -12.14
N VAL A 157 -2.43 -0.32 -12.66
CA VAL A 157 -2.22 0.41 -13.91
C VAL A 157 -2.67 1.86 -13.77
N ARG A 158 -2.02 2.75 -14.54
CA ARG A 158 -2.49 4.13 -14.68
C ARG A 158 -3.77 4.15 -15.49
N ILE A 159 -4.69 5.01 -15.12
CA ILE A 159 -5.94 5.21 -15.88
C ILE A 159 -6.17 6.68 -16.19
#